data_74d0b4b264e7f0adc76edd60ba551c54
#
_entry.id   74d0b4b264e7f0adc76edd60ba551c54
#
_cell.length_a   1.000
_cell.length_b   1.000
_cell.length_c   1.000
_cell.angle_alpha   90.00
_cell.angle_beta   90.00
_cell.angle_gamma   90.00
#
_symmetry.space_group_name_H-M   'P 1'
#
loop_
_entity.id
_entity.type
_entity.pdbx_description
1 polymer ?
#
loop_
_entity_poly.entity_id
_entity_poly.type
_entity_poly.pdbx_seq_one_letter_code
_entity_poly.pdbx_strand_id
1 'polypeptide(L)'
;MPQQRTRREPREPTERDLRQLEQRVHRLINEQRRRAKLPPLTWHERVAHAARDHSKNMAERNFFDHRDPRLGDVDKRLNRFRIEWRTCGENIFMLYGYSNPALVAVEGWMDSPEHRANILQREFTHAGVGVYYRKRDKHYYLTQIFIRPPDGTKR
;
A
#
# COMPACT_ATOMS: atom_id res chain seq x y z
N MET A 1 -44.81 10.86 1.49
CA MET A 1 -44.07 9.56 1.50
C MET A 1 -42.61 9.87 1.32
N PRO A 2 -41.74 9.56 2.30
CA PRO A 2 -40.35 9.68 2.05
C PRO A 2 -39.92 8.64 1.01
N GLN A 3 -39.37 9.09 -0.09
CA GLN A 3 -38.77 8.18 -1.05
C GLN A 3 -37.66 7.40 -0.32
N GLN A 4 -37.85 6.10 -0.20
CA GLN A 4 -36.78 5.22 0.22
C GLN A 4 -35.66 5.39 -0.80
N ARG A 5 -34.61 6.06 -0.40
CA ARG A 5 -33.37 6.03 -1.17
C ARG A 5 -32.92 4.57 -1.20
N THR A 6 -33.15 3.92 -2.32
CA THR A 6 -32.51 2.63 -2.57
C THR A 6 -31.03 2.83 -2.39
N ARG A 7 -30.44 2.22 -1.35
CA ARG A 7 -29.00 2.17 -1.22
C ARG A 7 -28.48 1.46 -2.46
N ARG A 8 -27.93 2.20 -3.38
CA ARG A 8 -27.13 1.60 -4.44
C ARG A 8 -25.99 0.88 -3.77
N GLU A 9 -25.86 -0.41 -4.00
CA GLU A 9 -24.66 -1.13 -3.63
C GLU A 9 -23.47 -0.37 -4.23
N PRO A 10 -22.38 -0.18 -3.44
CA PRO A 10 -21.21 0.48 -3.99
C PRO A 10 -20.73 -0.29 -5.21
N ARG A 11 -20.59 0.43 -6.32
CA ARG A 11 -20.09 -0.14 -7.57
C ARG A 11 -18.70 -0.74 -7.33
N GLU A 12 -18.42 -1.88 -7.96
CA GLU A 12 -17.06 -2.43 -7.99
C GLU A 12 -16.06 -1.37 -8.44
N PRO A 13 -14.89 -1.28 -7.77
CA PRO A 13 -13.85 -0.35 -8.21
C PRO A 13 -13.31 -0.78 -9.58
N THR A 14 -13.09 0.21 -10.43
CA THR A 14 -12.40 0.02 -11.69
C THR A 14 -10.89 0.02 -11.46
N GLU A 15 -10.11 -0.37 -12.46
CA GLU A 15 -8.64 -0.24 -12.41
C GLU A 15 -8.23 1.20 -12.10
N ARG A 16 -8.91 2.17 -12.70
CA ARG A 16 -8.66 3.59 -12.42
C ARG A 16 -8.93 3.95 -10.97
N ASP A 17 -10.02 3.44 -10.40
CA ASP A 17 -10.37 3.65 -9.00
C ASP A 17 -9.26 3.12 -8.09
N LEU A 18 -8.73 1.93 -8.40
CA LEU A 18 -7.65 1.31 -7.62
C LEU A 18 -6.36 2.13 -7.71
N ARG A 19 -6.02 2.65 -8.90
CA ARG A 19 -4.84 3.52 -9.06
C ARG A 19 -5.00 4.83 -8.31
N GLN A 20 -6.19 5.40 -8.29
CA GLN A 20 -6.50 6.60 -7.49
C GLN A 20 -6.40 6.31 -6.00
N LEU A 21 -6.84 5.13 -5.57
CA LEU A 21 -6.73 4.70 -4.18
C LEU A 21 -5.27 4.61 -3.75
N GLU A 22 -4.40 4.05 -4.59
CA GLU A 22 -2.95 3.99 -4.33
C GLU A 22 -2.37 5.39 -4.11
N GLN A 23 -2.71 6.33 -4.97
CA GLN A 23 -2.22 7.71 -4.86
C GLN A 23 -2.74 8.39 -3.61
N ARG A 24 -3.99 8.12 -3.23
CA ARG A 24 -4.57 8.67 -2.01
C ARG A 24 -3.87 8.16 -0.76
N VAL A 25 -3.55 6.86 -0.70
CA VAL A 25 -2.76 6.28 0.40
C VAL A 25 -1.41 6.99 0.49
N HIS A 26 -0.75 7.15 -0.65
CA HIS A 26 0.55 7.83 -0.71
C HIS A 26 0.48 9.25 -0.14
N ARG A 27 -0.52 10.02 -0.54
CA ARG A 27 -0.72 11.39 -0.03
C ARG A 27 -0.99 11.41 1.47
N LEU A 28 -1.82 10.50 1.97
CA LEU A 28 -2.14 10.42 3.40
C LEU A 28 -0.91 10.03 4.23
N ILE A 29 -0.09 9.14 3.72
CA ILE A 29 1.18 8.77 4.36
C ILE A 29 2.12 9.97 4.41
N ASN A 30 2.26 10.72 3.33
CA ASN A 30 3.09 11.92 3.29
C ASN A 30 2.56 13.02 4.21
N GLU A 31 1.25 13.10 4.41
CA GLU A 31 0.66 14.00 5.39
C GLU A 31 1.10 13.64 6.82
N GLN A 32 1.13 12.35 7.15
CA GLN A 32 1.63 11.89 8.46
C GLN A 32 3.11 12.22 8.63
N ARG A 33 3.90 12.04 7.59
CA ARG A 33 5.32 12.39 7.62
C ARG A 33 5.52 13.90 7.80
N ARG A 34 4.74 14.71 7.10
CA ARG A 34 4.76 16.18 7.25
C ARG A 34 4.47 16.60 8.69
N ARG A 35 3.45 16.01 9.31
CA ARG A 35 3.10 16.29 10.71
C ARG A 35 4.25 15.95 11.67
N ALA A 36 5.04 14.94 11.33
CA ALA A 36 6.22 14.53 12.09
C ALA A 36 7.50 15.27 11.66
N LYS A 37 7.39 16.27 10.77
CA LYS A 37 8.50 17.08 10.25
C LYS A 37 9.54 16.23 9.50
N LEU A 38 9.07 15.23 8.77
CA LEU A 38 9.88 14.38 7.91
C LEU A 38 9.68 14.75 6.45
N PRO A 39 10.72 14.61 5.61
CA PRO A 39 10.57 14.81 4.17
C PRO A 39 9.54 13.85 3.58
N PRO A 40 8.79 14.27 2.54
CA PRO A 40 7.86 13.38 1.88
C PRO A 40 8.59 12.25 1.15
N LEU A 41 7.93 11.10 1.06
CA LEU A 41 8.40 10.00 0.23
C LEU A 41 8.11 10.31 -1.24
N THR A 42 9.08 10.04 -2.10
CA THR A 42 8.91 10.14 -3.55
C THR A 42 8.25 8.87 -4.06
N TRP A 43 7.21 9.01 -4.89
CA TRP A 43 6.58 7.87 -5.53
C TRP A 43 7.57 7.16 -6.46
N HIS A 44 7.64 5.84 -6.35
CA HIS A 44 8.50 5.00 -7.17
C HIS A 44 7.63 3.99 -7.92
N GLU A 45 7.49 4.15 -9.22
CA GLU A 45 6.54 3.36 -10.02
C GLU A 45 6.85 1.86 -9.98
N ARG A 46 8.11 1.47 -10.05
CA ARG A 46 8.48 0.05 -10.01
C ARG A 46 8.24 -0.57 -8.64
N VAL A 47 8.45 0.21 -7.58
CA VAL A 47 8.10 -0.23 -6.21
C VAL A 47 6.60 -0.42 -6.10
N ALA A 48 5.81 0.47 -6.70
CA ALA A 48 4.34 0.30 -6.74
C ALA A 48 3.95 -0.98 -7.49
N HIS A 49 4.63 -1.33 -8.57
CA HIS A 49 4.39 -2.59 -9.28
C HIS A 49 4.68 -3.80 -8.39
N ALA A 50 5.78 -3.79 -7.64
CA ALA A 50 6.10 -4.86 -6.70
C ALA A 50 5.07 -4.95 -5.57
N ALA A 51 4.60 -3.81 -5.06
CA ALA A 51 3.56 -3.74 -4.04
C ALA A 51 2.23 -4.31 -4.56
N ARG A 52 1.86 -3.94 -5.77
CA ARG A 52 0.62 -4.41 -6.41
C ARG A 52 0.66 -5.91 -6.66
N ASP A 53 1.82 -6.43 -7.08
CA ASP A 53 2.02 -7.86 -7.25
C ASP A 53 1.81 -8.63 -5.93
N HIS A 54 2.33 -8.10 -4.82
CA HIS A 54 2.14 -8.74 -3.52
C HIS A 54 0.67 -8.72 -3.09
N SER A 55 -0.03 -7.60 -3.25
CA SER A 55 -1.46 -7.50 -2.95
C SER A 55 -2.27 -8.49 -3.77
N LYS A 56 -1.96 -8.61 -5.06
CA LYS A 56 -2.61 -9.59 -5.96
C LYS A 56 -2.34 -11.02 -5.49
N ASN A 57 -1.11 -11.36 -5.15
CA ASN A 57 -0.74 -12.70 -4.70
C ASN A 57 -1.41 -13.05 -3.37
N MET A 58 -1.48 -12.12 -2.42
CA MET A 58 -2.22 -12.33 -1.17
C MET A 58 -3.70 -12.63 -1.45
N ALA A 59 -4.32 -11.85 -2.31
CA ALA A 59 -5.73 -12.01 -2.64
C ALA A 59 -6.02 -13.32 -3.37
N GLU A 60 -5.27 -13.61 -4.44
CA GLU A 60 -5.51 -14.78 -5.30
C GLU A 60 -5.14 -16.09 -4.65
N ARG A 61 -4.06 -16.12 -3.86
CA ARG A 61 -3.61 -17.32 -3.19
C ARG A 61 -4.03 -17.42 -1.73
N ASN A 62 -4.85 -16.46 -1.29
CA ASN A 62 -5.52 -16.46 0.01
C ASN A 62 -4.56 -16.58 1.19
N PHE A 63 -3.60 -15.67 1.26
CA PHE A 63 -2.74 -15.47 2.44
C PHE A 63 -2.65 -13.98 2.77
N PHE A 64 -2.31 -13.67 4.02
CA PHE A 64 -2.10 -12.30 4.48
C PHE A 64 -0.83 -12.28 5.34
N ASP A 65 0.30 -12.03 4.69
CA ASP A 65 1.61 -12.07 5.32
C ASP A 65 2.60 -11.24 4.50
N HIS A 66 3.61 -10.72 5.15
CA HIS A 66 4.75 -10.12 4.45
C HIS A 66 5.50 -11.16 3.61
N ARG A 67 5.60 -12.37 4.11
CA ARG A 67 6.27 -13.47 3.41
C ARG A 67 5.33 -14.13 2.43
N ASP A 68 5.65 -14.00 1.14
CA ASP A 68 5.01 -14.79 0.09
C ASP A 68 5.59 -16.20 0.13
N PRO A 69 4.75 -17.27 0.21
CA PRO A 69 5.24 -18.63 0.28
C PRO A 69 6.14 -19.05 -0.90
N ARG A 70 6.01 -18.38 -2.05
CA ARG A 70 6.80 -18.66 -3.25
C ARG A 70 7.93 -17.67 -3.47
N LEU A 71 7.68 -16.39 -3.18
CA LEU A 71 8.56 -15.31 -3.58
C LEU A 71 9.37 -14.71 -2.44
N GLY A 72 9.03 -15.06 -1.19
CA GLY A 72 9.76 -14.64 -0.01
C GLY A 72 9.34 -13.27 0.53
N ASP A 73 10.18 -12.70 1.37
CA ASP A 73 9.98 -11.41 2.02
C ASP A 73 10.16 -10.25 1.04
N VAL A 74 9.88 -9.03 1.49
CA VAL A 74 9.91 -7.84 0.66
C VAL A 74 11.25 -7.61 -0.04
N ASP A 75 12.37 -7.90 0.64
CA ASP A 75 13.71 -7.76 0.07
C ASP A 75 13.89 -8.63 -1.18
N LYS A 76 13.49 -9.90 -1.10
CA LYS A 76 13.55 -10.83 -2.23
C LYS A 76 12.61 -10.42 -3.36
N ARG A 77 11.41 -9.94 -3.00
CA ARG A 77 10.44 -9.49 -4.00
C ARG A 77 10.91 -8.23 -4.74
N LEU A 78 11.57 -7.30 -4.04
CA LEU A 78 12.19 -6.14 -4.67
C LEU A 78 13.31 -6.56 -5.63
N ASN A 79 14.16 -7.50 -5.22
CA ASN A 79 15.23 -8.03 -6.08
C ASN A 79 14.66 -8.67 -7.35
N ARG A 80 13.55 -9.37 -7.24
CA ARG A 80 12.86 -9.97 -8.39
C ARG A 80 12.40 -8.93 -9.42
N PHE A 81 11.98 -7.74 -8.94
CA PHE A 81 11.63 -6.62 -9.81
C PHE A 81 12.84 -5.80 -10.24
N ARG A 82 14.05 -6.24 -9.90
CA ARG A 82 15.31 -5.55 -10.22
C ARG A 82 15.35 -4.13 -9.68
N ILE A 83 14.83 -3.95 -8.48
CA ILE A 83 14.84 -2.69 -7.76
C ILE A 83 16.02 -2.73 -6.80
N GLU A 84 16.94 -1.78 -6.94
CA GLU A 84 18.05 -1.63 -6.03
C GLU A 84 17.60 -0.88 -4.78
N TRP A 85 18.05 -1.34 -3.61
CA TRP A 85 17.69 -0.74 -2.35
C TRP A 85 18.81 -0.91 -1.33
N ARG A 86 18.93 0.06 -0.44
CA ARG A 86 19.85 0.00 0.71
C ARG A 86 19.10 -0.45 1.96
N THR A 87 17.90 0.10 2.17
CA THR A 87 16.98 -0.33 3.21
C THR A 87 15.59 -0.47 2.59
N CYS A 88 14.78 -1.35 3.15
CA CYS A 88 13.40 -1.53 2.71
C CYS A 88 12.50 -1.91 3.87
N GLY A 89 11.22 -1.66 3.70
CA GLY A 89 10.19 -2.04 4.66
C GLY A 89 8.85 -2.17 3.96
N GLU A 90 7.88 -2.70 4.68
CA GLU A 90 6.57 -2.96 4.09
C GLU A 90 5.48 -2.86 5.15
N ASN A 91 4.36 -2.25 4.78
CA ASN A 91 3.11 -2.31 5.51
C ASN A 91 2.07 -2.99 4.62
N ILE A 92 1.27 -3.87 5.20
CA ILE A 92 0.16 -4.53 4.51
C ILE A 92 -1.14 -4.31 5.27
N PHE A 93 -2.26 -4.28 4.55
CA PHE A 93 -3.59 -4.12 5.11
C PHE A 93 -4.62 -4.86 4.29
N MET A 94 -5.67 -5.32 4.96
CA MET A 94 -6.80 -5.99 4.31
C MET A 94 -8.08 -5.46 4.95
N LEU A 95 -9.06 -5.09 4.13
CA LEU A 95 -10.33 -4.56 4.63
C LEU A 95 -11.47 -4.78 3.63
N TYR A 96 -12.70 -4.71 4.13
CA TYR A 96 -13.90 -4.68 3.31
C TYR A 96 -14.99 -3.85 4.02
N GLY A 97 -15.95 -3.35 3.24
CA GLY A 97 -17.13 -2.70 3.79
C GLY A 97 -16.97 -1.25 4.22
N TYR A 98 -15.88 -0.61 3.88
CA TYR A 98 -15.62 0.81 4.20
C TYR A 98 -15.74 1.67 2.95
N SER A 99 -16.36 2.85 3.10
CA SER A 99 -16.48 3.82 2.02
C SER A 99 -15.18 4.58 1.75
N ASN A 100 -14.25 4.57 2.70
CA ASN A 100 -12.97 5.30 2.61
C ASN A 100 -11.81 4.38 2.97
N PRO A 101 -11.49 3.39 2.11
CA PRO A 101 -10.48 2.39 2.43
C PRO A 101 -9.07 2.95 2.63
N ALA A 102 -8.71 4.02 1.91
CA ALA A 102 -7.38 4.64 2.08
C ALA A 102 -7.19 5.18 3.50
N LEU A 103 -8.17 5.94 3.99
CA LEU A 103 -8.09 6.51 5.32
C LEU A 103 -8.08 5.44 6.40
N VAL A 104 -8.93 4.42 6.26
CA VAL A 104 -9.00 3.30 7.20
C VAL A 104 -7.64 2.57 7.29
N ALA A 105 -7.02 2.30 6.14
CA ALA A 105 -5.72 1.64 6.10
C ALA A 105 -4.63 2.48 6.78
N VAL A 106 -4.54 3.76 6.44
CA VAL A 106 -3.50 4.65 7.00
C VAL A 106 -3.70 4.85 8.50
N GLU A 107 -4.94 5.06 8.95
CA GLU A 107 -5.22 5.16 10.39
C GLU A 107 -4.88 3.86 11.12
N GLY A 108 -5.22 2.71 10.54
CA GLY A 108 -4.86 1.41 11.11
C GLY A 108 -3.37 1.22 11.22
N TRP A 109 -2.61 1.61 10.21
CA TRP A 109 -1.15 1.54 10.27
C TRP A 109 -0.57 2.50 11.32
N MET A 110 -1.10 3.71 11.41
CA MET A 110 -0.62 4.70 12.39
C MET A 110 -0.94 4.29 13.83
N ASP A 111 -1.98 3.49 14.04
CA ASP A 111 -2.35 2.99 15.37
C ASP A 111 -1.53 1.77 15.81
N SER A 112 -0.73 1.21 14.92
CA SER A 112 0.11 0.04 15.20
C SER A 112 1.58 0.48 15.27
N PRO A 113 2.28 0.23 16.40
CA PRO A 113 3.66 0.71 16.57
C PRO A 113 4.62 0.30 15.47
N GLU A 114 4.54 -0.94 14.99
CA GLU A 114 5.45 -1.45 13.95
C GLU A 114 5.18 -0.80 12.59
N HIS A 115 3.91 -0.68 12.20
CA HIS A 115 3.52 -0.05 10.93
C HIS A 115 3.79 1.46 10.96
N ARG A 116 3.51 2.09 12.09
CA ARG A 116 3.80 3.50 12.30
C ARG A 116 5.30 3.78 12.17
N ALA A 117 6.13 2.91 12.73
CA ALA A 117 7.58 3.05 12.65
C ALA A 117 8.07 3.07 11.19
N ASN A 118 7.50 2.24 10.33
CA ASN A 118 7.83 2.26 8.89
C ASN A 118 7.45 3.60 8.23
N ILE A 119 6.26 4.10 8.52
CA ILE A 119 5.76 5.36 7.94
C ILE A 119 6.66 6.53 8.37
N LEU A 120 7.10 6.56 9.60
CA LEU A 120 7.87 7.65 10.17
C LEU A 120 9.39 7.40 10.13
N GLN A 121 9.85 6.37 9.43
CA GLN A 121 11.27 6.07 9.30
C GLN A 121 11.96 7.08 8.39
N ARG A 122 12.90 7.82 8.96
CA ARG A 122 13.63 8.87 8.23
C ARG A 122 14.49 8.31 7.09
N GLU A 123 14.98 7.09 7.25
CA GLU A 123 15.83 6.44 6.24
C GLU A 123 15.13 6.18 4.92
N PHE A 124 13.81 6.00 4.92
CA PHE A 124 13.06 5.79 3.69
C PHE A 124 12.87 7.11 2.94
N THR A 125 13.14 7.09 1.65
CA THR A 125 13.02 8.26 0.76
C THR A 125 12.02 8.05 -0.37
N HIS A 126 11.71 6.81 -0.70
CA HIS A 126 10.82 6.43 -1.80
C HIS A 126 9.83 5.39 -1.34
N ALA A 127 8.67 5.36 -1.96
CA ALA A 127 7.64 4.37 -1.68
C ALA A 127 6.76 4.12 -2.89
N GLY A 128 6.10 2.98 -2.88
CA GLY A 128 5.04 2.65 -3.82
C GLY A 128 3.93 1.93 -3.10
N VAL A 129 2.71 2.15 -3.55
CA VAL A 129 1.50 1.52 -3.00
C VAL A 129 0.86 0.68 -4.09
N GLY A 130 0.46 -0.53 -3.75
CA GLY A 130 -0.26 -1.41 -4.64
C GLY A 130 -1.55 -1.92 -4.02
N VAL A 131 -2.66 -1.78 -4.73
CA VAL A 131 -3.97 -2.21 -4.26
C VAL A 131 -4.56 -3.22 -5.22
N TYR A 132 -5.10 -4.30 -4.65
CA TYR A 132 -5.84 -5.31 -5.39
C TYR A 132 -7.20 -5.51 -4.73
N TYR A 133 -8.25 -5.63 -5.55
CA TYR A 133 -9.61 -5.86 -5.09
C TYR A 133 -10.05 -7.28 -5.46
N ARG A 134 -10.43 -8.06 -4.46
CA ARG A 134 -10.92 -9.44 -4.66
C ARG A 134 -12.45 -9.44 -4.74
N LYS A 135 -12.98 -9.70 -5.92
CA LYS A 135 -14.41 -9.59 -6.21
C LYS A 135 -15.30 -10.52 -5.39
N ARG A 136 -14.84 -11.76 -5.14
CA ARG A 136 -15.67 -12.80 -4.51
C ARG A 136 -16.16 -12.42 -3.11
N ASP A 137 -15.36 -11.64 -2.35
CA ASP A 137 -15.69 -11.24 -0.98
C ASP A 137 -15.53 -9.75 -0.74
N LYS A 138 -15.30 -8.97 -1.80
CA LYS A 138 -15.18 -7.50 -1.77
C LYS A 138 -14.05 -6.99 -0.87
N HIS A 139 -13.00 -7.78 -0.70
CA HIS A 139 -11.83 -7.37 0.09
C HIS A 139 -10.85 -6.57 -0.74
N TYR A 140 -10.31 -5.52 -0.11
CA TYR A 140 -9.17 -4.77 -0.62
C TYR A 140 -7.92 -5.28 0.07
N TYR A 141 -6.89 -5.53 -0.70
CA TYR A 141 -5.55 -5.85 -0.22
C TYR A 141 -4.64 -4.69 -0.59
N LEU A 142 -3.98 -4.10 0.41
CA LEU A 142 -3.09 -2.97 0.23
C LEU A 142 -1.69 -3.34 0.70
N THR A 143 -0.71 -2.98 -0.10
CA THR A 143 0.71 -3.11 0.24
C THR A 143 1.36 -1.76 0.01
N GLN A 144 2.10 -1.28 1.00
CA GLN A 144 3.02 -0.16 0.82
C GLN A 144 4.43 -0.66 1.06
N ILE A 145 5.30 -0.44 0.08
CA ILE A 145 6.72 -0.76 0.18
C ILE A 145 7.50 0.54 0.24
N PHE A 146 8.42 0.59 1.19
CA PHE A 146 9.32 1.73 1.43
C PHE A 146 10.72 1.32 1.07
N ILE A 147 11.48 2.21 0.44
CA ILE A 147 12.89 1.96 0.18
C ILE A 147 13.74 3.23 0.42
N ARG A 148 15.01 3.00 0.67
CA ARG A 148 16.07 3.94 0.41
C ARG A 148 16.92 3.35 -0.70
N PRO A 149 17.01 3.99 -1.88
CA PRO A 149 17.93 3.54 -2.92
C PRO A 149 19.38 3.61 -2.48
N PRO A 150 20.29 2.86 -3.10
CA PRO A 150 21.71 2.99 -2.83
C PRO A 150 22.21 4.42 -3.10
N ASP A 151 23.23 4.84 -2.37
CA ASP A 151 23.86 6.15 -2.56
C ASP A 151 24.40 6.27 -3.99
N GLY A 152 24.23 7.45 -4.61
CA GLY A 152 24.68 7.70 -5.97
C GLY A 152 23.76 7.17 -7.07
N THR A 153 22.62 6.58 -6.73
CA THR A 153 21.62 6.15 -7.72
C THR A 153 20.96 7.38 -8.33
N LYS A 154 21.13 7.56 -9.65
CA LYS A 154 20.43 8.61 -10.39
C LYS A 154 18.97 8.21 -10.54
N ARG A 155 18.10 9.15 -10.25
CA ARG A 155 16.64 8.99 -10.44
C ARG A 155 16.28 8.94 -11.90
#